data_0c040c60b4033842c8059a0248874ce8
#
_entry.id   0c040c60b4033842c8059a0248874ce8
#
_cell.length_a   1.000
_cell.length_b   1.000
_cell.length_c   1.000
_cell.angle_alpha   90.00
_cell.angle_beta   90.00
_cell.angle_gamma   90.00
#
_symmetry.space_group_name_H-M   'P 1'
#
loop_
_entity.id
_entity.type
_entity.pdbx_description
1 polymer ?
#
loop_
_entity_poly.entity_id
_entity_poly.type
_entity_poly.pdbx_seq_one_letter_code
_entity_poly.pdbx_strand_id
1 'polypeptide(L)'
;MSSARTIRDPVQDHLLTPQNAVMVVIDFQPEQISSVTSRDRRQLVRNIVATAKLARLFGLPIVLSTINVASGSNKPMIEAITQVFPGVEPIDRTAINAWEDEDFVRAIKATGRNKLIMAALWTEVSLVYPALDALRGGFEVFPVIDAVGGTTLEAHEMGLERLIQAGAQPTTRLQLACELQRDWNREKTAAQVAQILSAF
;
A
#
# COMPACT_ATOMS: atom_id res chain seq x y z
N MET A 1 21.73 24.17 14.55
CA MET A 1 20.55 23.49 13.94
C MET A 1 20.23 22.27 14.77
N SER A 2 19.01 22.17 15.30
CA SER A 2 18.60 20.99 16.07
C SER A 2 18.59 19.78 15.15
N SER A 3 19.34 18.72 15.50
CA SER A 3 19.25 17.46 14.75
C SER A 3 17.84 16.89 14.96
N ALA A 4 17.13 16.56 13.87
CA ALA A 4 15.82 15.92 13.91
C ALA A 4 15.92 14.51 14.49
N ARG A 5 16.19 14.40 15.79
CA ARG A 5 16.22 13.13 16.52
C ARG A 5 14.80 12.72 16.85
N THR A 6 14.39 11.54 16.41
CA THR A 6 13.17 10.92 16.92
C THR A 6 13.37 10.59 18.40
N ILE A 7 12.41 11.02 19.24
CA ILE A 7 12.41 10.72 20.68
C ILE A 7 11.82 9.33 20.98
N ARG A 8 11.35 8.61 19.96
CA ARG A 8 10.74 7.29 20.05
C ARG A 8 11.58 6.26 19.31
N ASP A 9 11.54 5.02 19.79
CA ASP A 9 12.11 3.88 19.06
C ASP A 9 11.35 3.70 17.75
N PRO A 10 11.97 3.81 16.57
CA PRO A 10 11.28 3.72 15.30
C PRO A 10 10.70 2.33 15.01
N VAL A 11 11.16 1.28 15.66
CA VAL A 11 10.60 -0.07 15.51
C VAL A 11 9.31 -0.22 16.31
N GLN A 12 9.27 0.38 17.52
CA GLN A 12 8.12 0.29 18.44
C GLN A 12 7.17 1.50 18.33
N ASP A 13 7.44 2.43 17.42
CA ASP A 13 6.61 3.62 17.25
C ASP A 13 5.17 3.23 16.85
N HIS A 14 4.16 3.85 17.49
CA HIS A 14 2.75 3.65 17.11
C HIS A 14 2.42 4.23 15.74
N LEU A 15 3.16 5.25 15.28
CA LEU A 15 3.05 5.78 13.92
C LEU A 15 3.90 4.96 12.93
N LEU A 16 3.66 5.16 11.63
CA LEU A 16 4.41 4.49 10.58
C LEU A 16 5.84 5.03 10.48
N THR A 17 6.79 4.10 10.37
CA THR A 17 8.21 4.40 10.15
C THR A 17 8.80 3.46 9.10
N PRO A 18 9.93 3.80 8.48
CA PRO A 18 10.64 2.88 7.58
C PRO A 18 11.10 1.59 8.27
N GLN A 19 11.22 1.58 9.61
CA GLN A 19 11.70 0.45 10.39
C GLN A 19 10.59 -0.50 10.85
N ASN A 20 9.31 -0.05 10.89
CA ASN A 20 8.19 -0.87 11.35
C ASN A 20 7.18 -1.24 10.26
N ALA A 21 7.26 -0.64 9.08
CA ALA A 21 6.27 -0.79 8.02
C ALA A 21 6.82 -1.45 6.74
N VAL A 22 5.93 -2.11 6.01
CA VAL A 22 6.12 -2.63 4.64
C VAL A 22 4.99 -2.10 3.75
N MET A 23 5.30 -1.76 2.50
CA MET A 23 4.29 -1.39 1.50
C MET A 23 3.85 -2.64 0.73
N VAL A 24 2.55 -2.87 0.67
CA VAL A 24 1.91 -3.99 -0.01
C VAL A 24 0.97 -3.46 -1.09
N VAL A 25 1.20 -3.85 -2.35
CA VAL A 25 0.40 -3.41 -3.50
C VAL A 25 -0.15 -4.63 -4.22
N ILE A 26 -1.47 -4.73 -4.34
CA ILE A 26 -2.16 -5.92 -4.84
C ILE A 26 -3.07 -5.55 -6.02
N ASP A 27 -2.93 -6.27 -7.14
CA ASP A 27 -3.84 -6.30 -8.29
C ASP A 27 -4.05 -4.94 -8.99
N PHE A 28 -3.05 -4.07 -9.01
CA PHE A 28 -3.10 -2.88 -9.87
C PHE A 28 -2.83 -3.24 -11.33
N GLN A 29 -3.76 -4.01 -11.89
CA GLN A 29 -3.75 -4.51 -13.26
C GLN A 29 -4.77 -3.76 -14.11
N PRO A 30 -4.62 -3.68 -15.44
CA PRO A 30 -5.52 -2.91 -16.31
C PRO A 30 -7.01 -3.25 -16.16
N GLU A 31 -7.35 -4.54 -16.00
CA GLU A 31 -8.74 -5.00 -15.84
C GLU A 31 -9.36 -4.46 -14.54
N GLN A 32 -8.64 -4.60 -13.42
CA GLN A 32 -9.09 -4.10 -12.13
C GLN A 32 -9.25 -2.58 -12.14
N ILE A 33 -8.29 -1.85 -12.72
CA ILE A 33 -8.38 -0.39 -12.83
C ILE A 33 -9.57 0.03 -13.69
N SER A 34 -9.80 -0.65 -14.83
CA SER A 34 -10.85 -0.28 -15.78
C SER A 34 -12.25 -0.43 -15.20
N SER A 35 -12.45 -1.33 -14.25
CA SER A 35 -13.73 -1.62 -13.60
C SER A 35 -14.00 -0.82 -12.32
N VAL A 36 -13.03 0.01 -11.85
CA VAL A 36 -13.28 0.92 -10.72
C VAL A 36 -14.26 1.99 -11.14
N THR A 37 -15.35 2.15 -10.35
CA THR A 37 -16.32 3.23 -10.51
C THR A 37 -16.48 4.11 -9.28
N SER A 38 -15.92 3.71 -8.15
CA SER A 38 -16.01 4.45 -6.87
C SER A 38 -15.23 5.78 -6.86
N ARG A 39 -14.31 5.99 -7.81
CA ARG A 39 -13.53 7.22 -7.95
C ARG A 39 -12.94 7.41 -9.36
N ASP A 40 -12.41 8.59 -9.62
CA ASP A 40 -11.68 8.86 -10.87
C ASP A 40 -10.43 7.95 -10.97
N ARG A 41 -10.34 7.19 -12.06
CA ARG A 41 -9.27 6.19 -12.30
C ARG A 41 -7.90 6.84 -12.51
N ARG A 42 -7.85 8.02 -13.11
CA ARG A 42 -6.58 8.76 -13.33
C ARG A 42 -6.04 9.24 -11.99
N GLN A 43 -6.92 9.74 -11.13
CA GLN A 43 -6.54 10.15 -9.78
C GLN A 43 -6.10 8.95 -8.93
N LEU A 44 -6.81 7.82 -9.03
CA LEU A 44 -6.43 6.57 -8.38
C LEU A 44 -5.01 6.15 -8.75
N VAL A 45 -4.69 6.11 -10.06
CA VAL A 45 -3.35 5.74 -10.54
C VAL A 45 -2.29 6.76 -10.08
N ARG A 46 -2.58 8.06 -10.14
CA ARG A 46 -1.66 9.07 -9.60
C ARG A 46 -1.38 8.85 -8.11
N ASN A 47 -2.41 8.59 -7.33
CA ASN A 47 -2.29 8.42 -5.88
C ASN A 47 -1.46 7.17 -5.52
N ILE A 48 -1.72 6.02 -6.18
CA ILE A 48 -0.91 4.82 -5.92
C ILE A 48 0.56 4.99 -6.34
N VAL A 49 0.81 5.64 -7.47
CA VAL A 49 2.19 5.93 -7.91
C VAL A 49 2.90 6.86 -6.93
N ALA A 50 2.22 7.86 -6.40
CA ALA A 50 2.80 8.74 -5.38
C ALA A 50 3.07 7.99 -4.06
N THR A 51 2.14 7.14 -3.63
CA THR A 51 2.33 6.27 -2.46
C THR A 51 3.52 5.34 -2.65
N ALA A 52 3.66 4.74 -3.84
CA ALA A 52 4.81 3.92 -4.21
C ALA A 52 6.13 4.71 -4.15
N LYS A 53 6.15 5.95 -4.70
CA LYS A 53 7.33 6.83 -4.65
C LYS A 53 7.72 7.20 -3.23
N LEU A 54 6.74 7.44 -2.34
CA LEU A 54 7.01 7.66 -0.91
C LEU A 54 7.65 6.42 -0.29
N ALA A 55 7.09 5.23 -0.51
CA ALA A 55 7.64 3.98 0.01
C ALA A 55 9.09 3.77 -0.45
N ARG A 56 9.39 4.01 -1.74
CA ARG A 56 10.77 3.95 -2.28
C ARG A 56 11.69 4.99 -1.65
N LEU A 57 11.24 6.24 -1.54
CA LEU A 57 12.03 7.35 -0.99
C LEU A 57 12.50 7.05 0.43
N PHE A 58 11.64 6.45 1.24
CA PHE A 58 11.93 6.09 2.61
C PHE A 58 12.53 4.68 2.80
N GLY A 59 12.75 3.94 1.70
CA GLY A 59 13.37 2.62 1.75
C GLY A 59 12.52 1.55 2.46
N LEU A 60 11.19 1.63 2.36
CA LEU A 60 10.33 0.58 2.90
C LEU A 60 10.53 -0.71 2.10
N PRO A 61 10.47 -1.89 2.74
CA PRO A 61 10.27 -3.14 2.04
C PRO A 61 8.98 -3.10 1.20
N ILE A 62 8.99 -3.75 0.03
CA ILE A 62 7.88 -3.74 -0.92
C ILE A 62 7.48 -5.16 -1.23
N VAL A 63 6.18 -5.44 -1.18
CA VAL A 63 5.58 -6.69 -1.68
C VAL A 63 4.53 -6.33 -2.73
N LEU A 64 4.71 -6.82 -3.95
CA LEU A 64 3.78 -6.66 -5.06
C LEU A 64 3.09 -8.00 -5.32
N SER A 65 1.80 -7.98 -5.63
CA SER A 65 1.08 -9.18 -6.07
C SER A 65 0.14 -8.89 -7.22
N THR A 66 -0.02 -9.89 -8.10
CA THR A 66 -0.95 -9.91 -9.22
C THR A 66 -1.81 -11.16 -9.18
N ILE A 67 -2.88 -11.17 -9.97
CA ILE A 67 -3.74 -12.34 -10.10
C ILE A 67 -3.84 -12.78 -11.58
N ASN A 68 -3.62 -14.08 -11.83
CA ASN A 68 -3.86 -14.76 -13.10
C ASN A 68 -3.03 -14.23 -14.30
N VAL A 69 -1.82 -13.72 -14.09
CA VAL A 69 -0.93 -13.30 -15.17
C VAL A 69 -0.30 -14.51 -15.87
N ALA A 70 0.24 -15.46 -15.11
CA ALA A 70 0.87 -16.66 -15.64
C ALA A 70 -0.09 -17.54 -16.43
N SER A 71 -1.38 -17.55 -16.08
CA SER A 71 -2.42 -18.25 -16.86
C SER A 71 -2.80 -17.55 -18.17
N GLY A 72 -2.36 -16.31 -18.38
CA GLY A 72 -2.77 -15.47 -19.50
C GLY A 72 -4.18 -14.89 -19.38
N SER A 73 -4.88 -15.12 -18.26
CA SER A 73 -6.25 -14.65 -18.04
C SER A 73 -6.31 -13.19 -17.60
N ASN A 74 -5.18 -12.60 -17.16
CA ASN A 74 -5.10 -11.20 -16.79
C ASN A 74 -3.77 -10.57 -17.29
N LYS A 75 -3.71 -9.25 -17.33
CA LYS A 75 -2.53 -8.49 -17.72
C LYS A 75 -1.59 -8.29 -16.53
N PRO A 76 -0.28 -8.07 -16.75
CA PRO A 76 0.65 -7.69 -15.69
C PRO A 76 0.21 -6.41 -14.93
N MET A 77 0.83 -6.18 -13.77
CA MET A 77 0.72 -4.90 -13.05
C MET A 77 1.13 -3.73 -13.95
N ILE A 78 0.47 -2.58 -13.80
CA ILE A 78 0.76 -1.40 -14.62
C ILE A 78 2.21 -0.94 -14.45
N GLU A 79 2.85 -0.59 -15.57
CA GLU A 79 4.25 -0.14 -15.59
C GLU A 79 4.51 1.08 -14.70
N ALA A 80 3.52 1.95 -14.54
CA ALA A 80 3.64 3.13 -13.68
C ALA A 80 3.99 2.79 -12.22
N ILE A 81 3.68 1.58 -11.75
CA ILE A 81 4.07 1.07 -10.42
C ILE A 81 5.38 0.31 -10.50
N THR A 82 5.52 -0.65 -11.44
CA THR A 82 6.71 -1.51 -11.51
C THR A 82 7.99 -0.72 -11.79
N GLN A 83 7.90 0.36 -12.56
CA GLN A 83 9.02 1.29 -12.79
C GLN A 83 9.48 2.04 -11.52
N VAL A 84 8.61 2.20 -10.53
CA VAL A 84 9.01 2.76 -9.23
C VAL A 84 9.89 1.79 -8.46
N PHE A 85 9.73 0.48 -8.66
CA PHE A 85 10.40 -0.58 -7.90
C PHE A 85 11.20 -1.52 -8.83
N PRO A 86 12.26 -1.03 -9.51
CA PRO A 86 13.05 -1.87 -10.40
C PRO A 86 13.63 -3.06 -9.64
N GLY A 87 13.46 -4.26 -10.20
CA GLY A 87 13.95 -5.51 -9.60
C GLY A 87 13.02 -6.13 -8.54
N VAL A 88 11.84 -5.54 -8.28
CA VAL A 88 10.80 -6.18 -7.45
C VAL A 88 9.78 -6.81 -8.38
N GLU A 89 9.77 -8.13 -8.44
CA GLU A 89 8.82 -8.88 -9.25
C GLU A 89 7.51 -9.11 -8.47
N PRO A 90 6.34 -8.88 -9.11
CA PRO A 90 5.07 -9.22 -8.49
C PRO A 90 4.90 -10.73 -8.30
N ILE A 91 4.42 -11.14 -7.14
CA ILE A 91 4.01 -12.51 -6.86
C ILE A 91 2.66 -12.73 -7.55
N ASP A 92 2.66 -13.58 -8.59
CA ASP A 92 1.42 -13.92 -9.30
C ASP A 92 0.73 -15.10 -8.65
N ARG A 93 -0.58 -14.99 -8.47
CA ARG A 93 -1.39 -15.99 -7.80
C ARG A 93 -2.69 -16.26 -8.55
N THR A 94 -3.40 -17.33 -8.18
CA THR A 94 -4.75 -17.65 -8.63
C THR A 94 -5.79 -17.49 -7.50
N ALA A 95 -5.36 -17.52 -6.24
CA ALA A 95 -6.23 -17.28 -5.08
C ALA A 95 -6.79 -15.87 -5.11
N ILE A 96 -8.10 -15.72 -4.87
CA ILE A 96 -8.76 -14.40 -4.77
C ILE A 96 -8.20 -13.61 -3.60
N ASN A 97 -8.09 -14.26 -2.45
CA ASN A 97 -7.47 -13.71 -1.26
C ASN A 97 -5.96 -13.92 -1.31
N ALA A 98 -5.19 -12.86 -1.42
CA ALA A 98 -3.73 -12.95 -1.46
C ALA A 98 -3.12 -13.60 -0.21
N TRP A 99 -3.81 -13.56 0.94
CA TRP A 99 -3.33 -14.19 2.17
C TRP A 99 -3.44 -15.72 2.15
N GLU A 100 -4.19 -16.31 1.19
CA GLU A 100 -4.24 -17.75 0.94
C GLU A 100 -3.13 -18.24 0.01
N ASP A 101 -2.23 -17.34 -0.45
CA ASP A 101 -1.04 -17.67 -1.21
C ASP A 101 0.18 -17.71 -0.29
N GLU A 102 0.87 -18.86 -0.24
CA GLU A 102 2.00 -19.09 0.67
C GLU A 102 3.21 -18.20 0.35
N ASP A 103 3.48 -17.94 -0.93
CA ASP A 103 4.61 -17.11 -1.35
C ASP A 103 4.38 -15.65 -0.98
N PHE A 104 3.15 -15.16 -1.13
CA PHE A 104 2.77 -13.81 -0.69
C PHE A 104 2.93 -13.63 0.83
N VAL A 105 2.38 -14.55 1.62
CA VAL A 105 2.49 -14.49 3.09
C VAL A 105 3.95 -14.61 3.54
N ARG A 106 4.73 -15.48 2.89
CA ARG A 106 6.17 -15.65 3.18
C ARG A 106 6.95 -14.38 2.88
N ALA A 107 6.66 -13.72 1.75
CA ALA A 107 7.31 -12.45 1.39
C ALA A 107 7.03 -11.35 2.41
N ILE A 108 5.79 -11.21 2.90
CA ILE A 108 5.43 -10.25 3.95
C ILE A 108 6.20 -10.56 5.24
N LYS A 109 6.15 -11.81 5.72
CA LYS A 109 6.83 -12.24 6.96
C LYS A 109 8.36 -12.05 6.89
N ALA A 110 8.95 -12.30 5.72
CA ALA A 110 10.38 -12.13 5.49
C ALA A 110 10.87 -10.68 5.65
N THR A 111 9.98 -9.69 5.54
CA THR A 111 10.34 -8.28 5.78
C THR A 111 10.64 -7.99 7.26
N GLY A 112 10.15 -8.81 8.17
CA GLY A 112 10.25 -8.58 9.62
C GLY A 112 9.45 -7.36 10.11
N ARG A 113 8.54 -6.82 9.30
CA ARG A 113 7.71 -5.66 9.63
C ARG A 113 6.35 -6.11 10.14
N ASN A 114 5.80 -5.37 11.12
CA ASN A 114 4.49 -5.68 11.71
C ASN A 114 3.37 -4.78 11.18
N LYS A 115 3.70 -3.65 10.55
CA LYS A 115 2.73 -2.69 10.00
C LYS A 115 2.64 -2.81 8.49
N LEU A 116 1.45 -3.10 7.97
CA LEU A 116 1.19 -3.26 6.55
C LEU A 116 0.51 -2.00 5.99
N ILE A 117 1.22 -1.21 5.20
CA ILE A 117 0.64 -0.14 4.40
C ILE A 117 0.08 -0.79 3.13
N MET A 118 -1.24 -0.84 2.99
CA MET A 118 -1.88 -1.63 1.94
C MET A 118 -2.61 -0.75 0.93
N ALA A 119 -2.40 -1.05 -0.34
CA ALA A 119 -3.22 -0.58 -1.45
C ALA A 119 -3.55 -1.74 -2.38
N ALA A 120 -4.82 -1.92 -2.71
CA ALA A 120 -5.26 -3.04 -3.53
C ALA A 120 -6.50 -2.69 -4.36
N LEU A 121 -6.72 -3.40 -5.43
CA LEU A 121 -7.91 -3.36 -6.27
C LEU A 121 -8.51 -4.76 -6.40
N TRP A 122 -9.77 -4.95 -6.02
CA TRP A 122 -10.72 -3.90 -5.57
C TRP A 122 -10.72 -3.82 -4.04
N THR A 123 -11.19 -2.68 -3.52
CA THR A 123 -11.28 -2.45 -2.06
C THR A 123 -12.02 -3.59 -1.35
N GLU A 124 -13.20 -3.95 -1.84
CA GLU A 124 -14.09 -4.95 -1.25
C GLU A 124 -13.60 -6.40 -1.34
N VAL A 125 -12.55 -6.67 -2.12
CA VAL A 125 -11.99 -8.02 -2.35
C VAL A 125 -10.52 -8.06 -2.00
N SER A 126 -9.66 -7.62 -2.91
CA SER A 126 -8.20 -7.79 -2.82
C SER A 126 -7.55 -6.93 -1.73
N LEU A 127 -8.26 -5.92 -1.20
CA LEU A 127 -7.84 -5.24 0.02
C LEU A 127 -8.45 -5.91 1.26
N VAL A 128 -9.77 -6.07 1.27
CA VAL A 128 -10.51 -6.49 2.49
C VAL A 128 -10.07 -7.87 2.96
N TYR A 129 -10.01 -8.86 2.09
CA TYR A 129 -9.76 -10.24 2.54
C TYR A 129 -8.36 -10.43 3.13
N PRO A 130 -7.28 -10.07 2.43
CA PRO A 130 -5.94 -10.24 3.00
C PRO A 130 -5.71 -9.32 4.21
N ALA A 131 -6.34 -8.15 4.28
CA ALA A 131 -6.23 -7.27 5.44
C ALA A 131 -6.89 -7.86 6.69
N LEU A 132 -8.05 -8.52 6.55
CA LEU A 132 -8.73 -9.21 7.65
C LEU A 132 -7.88 -10.35 8.20
N ASP A 133 -7.26 -11.15 7.32
CA ASP A 133 -6.39 -12.24 7.73
C ASP A 133 -5.09 -11.72 8.35
N ALA A 134 -4.52 -10.64 7.82
CA ALA A 134 -3.35 -9.99 8.40
C ALA A 134 -3.64 -9.51 9.84
N LEU A 135 -4.79 -8.83 10.05
CA LEU A 135 -5.23 -8.39 11.39
C LEU A 135 -5.36 -9.57 12.36
N ARG A 136 -5.97 -10.68 11.92
CA ARG A 136 -6.05 -11.92 12.71
C ARG A 136 -4.68 -12.54 12.99
N GLY A 137 -3.74 -12.37 12.06
CA GLY A 137 -2.35 -12.80 12.20
C GLY A 137 -1.51 -11.91 13.13
N GLY A 138 -2.09 -10.86 13.72
CA GLY A 138 -1.42 -9.94 14.64
C GLY A 138 -0.67 -8.79 13.97
N PHE A 139 -0.85 -8.58 12.67
CA PHE A 139 -0.33 -7.40 11.99
C PHE A 139 -1.22 -6.18 12.24
N GLU A 140 -0.63 -5.00 12.20
CA GLU A 140 -1.36 -3.74 12.12
C GLU A 140 -1.53 -3.35 10.63
N VAL A 141 -2.75 -3.01 10.22
CA VAL A 141 -3.08 -2.76 8.82
C VAL A 141 -3.48 -1.31 8.60
N PHE A 142 -2.80 -0.66 7.64
CA PHE A 142 -2.98 0.74 7.27
C PHE A 142 -3.40 0.83 5.78
N PRO A 143 -4.69 0.72 5.46
CA PRO A 143 -5.16 0.91 4.09
C PRO A 143 -5.01 2.38 3.66
N VAL A 144 -4.40 2.61 2.49
CA VAL A 144 -4.24 3.95 1.92
C VAL A 144 -5.50 4.30 1.13
N ILE A 145 -6.49 4.88 1.80
CA ILE A 145 -7.87 4.97 1.29
C ILE A 145 -8.04 5.84 0.04
N ASP A 146 -7.15 6.77 -0.20
CA ASP A 146 -7.13 7.59 -1.42
C ASP A 146 -6.36 6.94 -2.59
N ALA A 147 -5.73 5.78 -2.34
CA ALA A 147 -5.02 4.97 -3.32
C ALA A 147 -5.68 3.59 -3.56
N VAL A 148 -6.94 3.40 -3.19
CA VAL A 148 -7.74 2.19 -3.45
C VAL A 148 -9.08 2.55 -4.08
N GLY A 149 -9.76 1.60 -4.70
CA GLY A 149 -11.04 1.82 -5.34
C GLY A 149 -11.83 0.52 -5.46
N GLY A 150 -13.15 0.63 -5.48
CA GLY A 150 -14.08 -0.48 -5.61
C GLY A 150 -14.86 -0.48 -6.91
N THR A 151 -15.55 -1.57 -7.18
CA THR A 151 -16.39 -1.76 -8.37
C THR A 151 -17.60 -0.81 -8.38
N THR A 152 -18.13 -0.49 -7.19
CA THR A 152 -19.14 0.54 -6.98
C THR A 152 -18.76 1.40 -5.77
N LEU A 153 -19.44 2.54 -5.58
CA LEU A 153 -19.23 3.38 -4.42
C LEU A 153 -19.62 2.63 -3.13
N GLU A 154 -20.76 1.98 -3.15
CA GLU A 154 -21.28 1.20 -2.00
C GLU A 154 -20.33 0.05 -1.61
N ALA A 155 -19.83 -0.70 -2.59
CA ALA A 155 -18.90 -1.80 -2.33
C ALA A 155 -17.58 -1.27 -1.72
N HIS A 156 -17.07 -0.15 -2.23
CA HIS A 156 -15.89 0.52 -1.71
C HIS A 156 -16.07 0.98 -0.26
N GLU A 157 -17.16 1.69 0.02
CA GLU A 157 -17.46 2.23 1.35
C GLU A 157 -17.66 1.11 2.37
N MET A 158 -18.47 0.09 2.04
CA MET A 158 -18.70 -1.05 2.93
C MET A 158 -17.43 -1.89 3.14
N GLY A 159 -16.57 -1.99 2.14
CA GLY A 159 -15.26 -2.62 2.28
C GLY A 159 -14.38 -1.88 3.29
N LEU A 160 -14.28 -0.56 3.20
CA LEU A 160 -13.52 0.25 4.15
C LEU A 160 -14.11 0.21 5.55
N GLU A 161 -15.43 0.32 5.68
CA GLU A 161 -16.11 0.23 6.97
C GLU A 161 -15.84 -1.12 7.66
N ARG A 162 -15.93 -2.22 6.91
CA ARG A 162 -15.62 -3.57 7.42
C ARG A 162 -14.18 -3.66 7.95
N LEU A 163 -13.22 -3.04 7.28
CA LEU A 163 -11.83 -3.01 7.72
C LEU A 163 -11.65 -2.19 8.99
N ILE A 164 -12.30 -1.02 9.09
CA ILE A 164 -12.25 -0.16 10.28
C ILE A 164 -12.83 -0.91 11.49
N GLN A 165 -13.98 -1.56 11.32
CA GLN A 165 -14.61 -2.38 12.38
C GLN A 165 -13.73 -3.54 12.82
N ALA A 166 -12.91 -4.09 11.92
CA ALA A 166 -11.96 -5.16 12.24
C ALA A 166 -10.67 -4.65 12.90
N GLY A 167 -10.46 -3.35 13.02
CA GLY A 167 -9.31 -2.74 13.67
C GLY A 167 -8.23 -2.19 12.73
N ALA A 168 -8.48 -2.12 11.42
CA ALA A 168 -7.59 -1.44 10.51
C ALA A 168 -7.54 0.07 10.81
N GLN A 169 -6.40 0.69 10.56
CA GLN A 169 -6.14 2.12 10.77
C GLN A 169 -6.01 2.83 9.40
N PRO A 170 -7.09 3.38 8.84
CA PRO A 170 -7.03 4.03 7.54
C PRO A 170 -6.04 5.20 7.52
N THR A 171 -5.32 5.32 6.43
CA THR A 171 -4.45 6.46 6.16
C THR A 171 -4.71 7.01 4.76
N THR A 172 -4.13 8.17 4.47
CA THR A 172 -4.10 8.75 3.13
C THR A 172 -2.66 8.95 2.69
N ARG A 173 -2.44 9.13 1.40
CA ARG A 173 -1.13 9.48 0.85
C ARG A 173 -0.47 10.66 1.58
N LEU A 174 -1.23 11.72 1.89
CA LEU A 174 -0.71 12.89 2.59
C LEU A 174 -0.33 12.53 4.04
N GLN A 175 -1.20 11.84 4.75
CA GLN A 175 -0.94 11.41 6.12
C GLN A 175 0.28 10.49 6.18
N LEU A 176 0.37 9.50 5.29
CA LEU A 176 1.53 8.62 5.17
C LEU A 176 2.83 9.41 4.92
N ALA A 177 2.80 10.38 4.00
CA ALA A 177 3.97 11.21 3.72
C ALA A 177 4.44 11.98 4.97
N CYS A 178 3.51 12.55 5.73
CA CYS A 178 3.82 13.28 6.95
C CYS A 178 4.31 12.36 8.07
N GLU A 179 3.74 11.17 8.21
CA GLU A 179 4.21 10.18 9.18
C GLU A 179 5.62 9.68 8.88
N LEU A 180 5.96 9.44 7.63
CA LEU A 180 7.31 9.01 7.24
C LEU A 180 8.32 10.16 7.31
N GLN A 181 7.93 11.38 6.93
CA GLN A 181 8.80 12.56 6.95
C GLN A 181 9.06 13.05 8.37
N ARG A 182 8.06 13.10 9.24
CA ARG A 182 8.13 13.50 10.66
C ARG A 182 8.57 14.93 10.94
N ASP A 183 9.58 15.42 10.24
CA ASP A 183 10.19 16.71 10.47
C ASP A 183 10.73 17.28 9.16
N TRP A 184 10.32 18.48 8.82
CA TRP A 184 10.78 19.17 7.61
C TRP A 184 12.26 19.53 7.63
N ASN A 185 12.91 19.52 8.80
CA ASN A 185 14.35 19.66 8.93
C ASN A 185 15.14 18.41 8.50
N ARG A 186 14.46 17.32 8.12
CA ARG A 186 15.10 16.15 7.48
C ARG A 186 15.36 16.46 6.00
N GLU A 187 16.40 17.27 5.76
CA GLU A 187 16.74 17.85 4.45
C GLU A 187 16.89 16.81 3.33
N LYS A 188 17.35 15.59 3.68
CA LYS A 188 17.55 14.50 2.70
C LYS A 188 16.28 14.09 1.96
N THR A 189 15.11 14.23 2.57
CA THR A 189 13.84 13.75 2.01
C THR A 189 12.80 14.85 1.85
N ALA A 190 12.92 15.97 2.57
CA ALA A 190 11.91 17.03 2.60
C ALA A 190 11.53 17.58 1.22
N ALA A 191 12.52 17.89 0.38
CA ALA A 191 12.28 18.42 -0.97
C ALA A 191 11.58 17.41 -1.87
N GLN A 192 11.96 16.13 -1.81
CA GLN A 192 11.35 15.05 -2.61
C GLN A 192 9.93 14.75 -2.13
N VAL A 193 9.68 14.77 -0.81
CA VAL A 193 8.31 14.62 -0.27
C VAL A 193 7.42 15.76 -0.78
N ALA A 194 7.87 17.02 -0.69
CA ALA A 194 7.15 18.17 -1.19
C ALA A 194 6.84 18.02 -2.70
N GLN A 195 7.81 17.60 -3.50
CA GLN A 195 7.63 17.35 -4.93
C GLN A 195 6.62 16.22 -5.20
N ILE A 196 6.68 15.10 -4.47
CA ILE A 196 5.72 14.00 -4.62
C ILE A 196 4.32 14.47 -4.24
N LEU A 197 4.17 15.30 -3.24
CA LEU A 197 2.86 15.82 -2.81
C LEU A 197 2.30 16.90 -3.74
N SER A 198 3.14 17.71 -4.39
CA SER A 198 2.70 18.78 -5.30
C SER A 198 2.38 18.32 -6.73
N ALA A 199 2.72 17.09 -7.10
CA ALA A 199 2.53 16.53 -8.44
C ALA A 199 1.05 16.12 -8.76
N PHE A 200 0.04 16.81 -8.16
CA PHE A 200 -1.40 16.45 -8.24
C PHE A 200 -2.30 17.64 -8.48
#